data_6ea6ac32dc8e568d8699890d1d650fdb
#
_entry.id   6ea6ac32dc8e568d8699890d1d650fdb
#
_cell.length_a   1.000
_cell.length_b   1.000
_cell.length_c   1.000
_cell.angle_alpha   90.00
_cell.angle_beta   90.00
_cell.angle_gamma   90.00
#
_symmetry.space_group_name_H-M   'P 1'
#
loop_
_entity.id
_entity.type
_entity.pdbx_description
1 polymer ?
#
loop_
_entity_poly.entity_id
_entity_poly.type
_entity_poly.pdbx_seq_one_letter_code
_entity_poly.pdbx_strand_id
1 'polypeptide(L)'
;MQLFQIWAFLFAVFKGVQAEVQLVESGGGLVKPGESLRLSCVASGFTFSSYWMNWIRQAPGKGLEWISAINSDGSSTYYADSVKGRFTISRDNGKNTLYLQMSSLRPEDTAMYYCARGGWLGWGAGTLVTVSSA
;
A
#
# COMPACT_ATOMS: atom_id res chain seq x y z
N MET A 1 -37.11 -25.40 10.85
CA MET A 1 -37.42 -23.99 10.57
C MET A 1 -36.69 -23.05 11.53
N GLN A 2 -36.80 -23.27 12.81
CA GLN A 2 -36.11 -22.42 13.79
C GLN A 2 -34.59 -22.50 13.72
N LEU A 3 -34.04 -23.68 13.45
CA LEU A 3 -32.61 -23.87 13.28
C LEU A 3 -32.05 -23.08 12.08
N PHE A 4 -32.81 -23.02 11.00
CA PHE A 4 -32.42 -22.26 9.82
C PHE A 4 -32.32 -20.76 10.15
N GLN A 5 -33.27 -20.21 10.90
CA GLN A 5 -33.24 -18.79 11.29
C GLN A 5 -32.08 -18.48 12.24
N ILE A 6 -31.74 -19.39 13.15
CA ILE A 6 -30.62 -19.25 14.07
C ILE A 6 -29.30 -19.21 13.29
N TRP A 7 -29.14 -20.08 12.31
CA TRP A 7 -27.95 -20.10 11.47
C TRP A 7 -27.76 -18.79 10.69
N ALA A 8 -28.81 -18.26 10.10
CA ALA A 8 -28.76 -17.01 9.38
C ALA A 8 -28.39 -15.84 10.30
N PHE A 9 -28.94 -15.83 11.53
CA PHE A 9 -28.63 -14.81 12.53
C PHE A 9 -27.16 -14.88 12.98
N LEU A 10 -26.64 -16.05 13.27
CA LEU A 10 -25.24 -16.25 13.67
C LEU A 10 -24.29 -15.81 12.57
N PHE A 11 -24.60 -16.13 11.32
CA PHE A 11 -23.78 -15.71 10.18
C PHE A 11 -23.74 -14.19 10.06
N ALA A 12 -24.84 -13.51 10.23
CA ALA A 12 -24.90 -12.05 10.19
C ALA A 12 -24.10 -11.41 11.33
N VAL A 13 -24.15 -11.98 12.55
CA VAL A 13 -23.37 -11.51 13.69
C VAL A 13 -21.86 -11.65 13.43
N PHE A 14 -21.42 -12.77 12.87
CA PHE A 14 -20.01 -12.96 12.53
C PHE A 14 -19.54 -11.94 11.50
N LYS A 15 -20.33 -11.65 10.48
CA LYS A 15 -19.99 -10.61 9.50
C LYS A 15 -19.84 -9.22 10.14
N GLY A 16 -20.66 -8.91 11.14
CA GLY A 16 -20.59 -7.62 11.85
C GLY A 16 -19.39 -7.50 12.79
N VAL A 17 -18.80 -8.62 13.21
CA VAL A 17 -17.69 -8.64 14.18
C VAL A 17 -16.33 -8.67 13.50
N GLN A 18 -16.25 -9.21 12.27
CA GLN A 18 -14.99 -9.36 11.55
C GLN A 18 -14.81 -8.22 10.54
N ALA A 19 -14.10 -7.17 10.96
CA ALA A 19 -13.67 -6.15 10.03
C ALA A 19 -12.50 -6.70 9.21
N GLU A 20 -12.63 -6.68 7.88
CA GLU A 20 -11.54 -7.05 6.99
C GLU A 20 -10.50 -5.96 6.92
N VAL A 21 -9.23 -6.35 6.99
CA VAL A 21 -8.12 -5.47 6.66
C VAL A 21 -8.17 -5.19 5.17
N GLN A 22 -8.25 -3.92 4.80
CA GLN A 22 -8.22 -3.49 3.41
C GLN A 22 -7.16 -2.41 3.22
N LEU A 23 -6.39 -2.56 2.15
CA LEU A 23 -5.40 -1.59 1.71
C LEU A 23 -5.65 -1.37 0.22
N VAL A 24 -5.93 -0.12 -0.17
CA VAL A 24 -6.30 0.21 -1.55
C VAL A 24 -5.32 1.26 -2.07
N GLU A 25 -4.45 0.84 -2.97
CA GLU A 25 -3.49 1.71 -3.63
C GLU A 25 -4.14 2.44 -4.80
N SER A 26 -3.64 3.64 -5.07
CA SER A 26 -4.06 4.44 -6.22
C SER A 26 -2.95 5.42 -6.62
N GLY A 27 -3.10 6.08 -7.76
CA GLY A 27 -2.18 7.10 -8.23
C GLY A 27 -1.19 6.61 -9.28
N GLY A 28 -1.19 5.32 -9.60
CA GLY A 28 -0.36 4.78 -10.67
C GLY A 28 -0.78 5.29 -12.05
N GLY A 29 0.11 5.13 -13.01
CA GLY A 29 -0.17 5.53 -14.38
C GLY A 29 1.06 5.48 -15.26
N LEU A 30 0.93 5.97 -16.48
CA LEU A 30 2.01 6.07 -17.46
C LEU A 30 2.64 7.45 -17.36
N VAL A 31 3.92 7.48 -17.12
CA VAL A 31 4.71 8.73 -17.03
C VAL A 31 5.99 8.60 -17.82
N LYS A 32 6.61 9.74 -18.12
CA LYS A 32 7.89 9.80 -18.82
C LYS A 32 9.06 9.82 -17.84
N PRO A 33 10.24 9.34 -18.27
CA PRO A 33 11.44 9.44 -17.44
C PRO A 33 11.69 10.88 -16.98
N GLY A 34 12.09 11.02 -15.72
CA GLY A 34 12.32 12.31 -15.08
C GLY A 34 11.10 12.93 -14.43
N GLU A 35 9.91 12.44 -14.73
CA GLU A 35 8.66 12.93 -14.13
C GLU A 35 8.47 12.42 -12.71
N SER A 36 7.48 12.98 -12.03
CA SER A 36 7.10 12.63 -10.66
C SER A 36 5.71 12.05 -10.62
N LEU A 37 5.44 11.27 -9.59
CA LEU A 37 4.15 10.65 -9.36
C LEU A 37 3.95 10.44 -7.87
N ARG A 38 2.72 10.57 -7.39
CA ARG A 38 2.40 10.32 -5.98
C ARG A 38 1.42 9.18 -5.88
N LEU A 39 1.81 8.13 -5.15
CA LEU A 39 0.93 7.01 -4.84
C LEU A 39 0.28 7.23 -3.48
N SER A 40 -0.94 6.73 -3.34
CA SER A 40 -1.70 6.72 -2.10
C SER A 40 -2.14 5.31 -1.77
N CYS A 41 -2.28 5.02 -0.48
CA CYS A 41 -2.82 3.76 0.00
C CYS A 41 -3.77 4.08 1.14
N VAL A 42 -5.06 3.80 0.94
CA VAL A 42 -6.08 4.03 1.98
C VAL A 42 -6.30 2.74 2.74
N ALA A 43 -6.17 2.82 4.06
CA ALA A 43 -6.28 1.67 4.95
C ALA A 43 -7.62 1.66 5.69
N SER A 44 -8.15 0.46 5.90
CA SER A 44 -9.35 0.26 6.71
C SER A 44 -9.33 -1.12 7.37
N GLY A 45 -10.14 -1.29 8.42
CA GLY A 45 -10.29 -2.56 9.12
C GLY A 45 -9.28 -2.80 10.23
N PHE A 46 -8.43 -1.82 10.55
CA PHE A 46 -7.47 -1.92 11.66
C PHE A 46 -7.09 -0.51 12.14
N THR A 47 -6.41 -0.44 13.28
CA THR A 47 -5.93 0.83 13.82
C THR A 47 -4.65 1.23 13.10
N PHE A 48 -4.79 2.04 12.04
CA PHE A 48 -3.71 2.41 11.14
C PHE A 48 -2.51 3.01 11.89
N SER A 49 -2.78 3.90 12.87
CA SER A 49 -1.74 4.59 13.63
C SER A 49 -0.91 3.68 14.53
N SER A 50 -1.28 2.41 14.68
CA SER A 50 -0.55 1.46 15.51
C SER A 50 0.47 0.64 14.74
N TYR A 51 0.54 0.77 13.42
CA TYR A 51 1.35 -0.11 12.60
C TYR A 51 2.38 0.64 11.76
N TRP A 52 3.57 0.04 11.64
CA TRP A 52 4.50 0.35 10.57
C TRP A 52 3.83 0.02 9.25
N MET A 53 4.16 0.79 8.22
CA MET A 53 3.66 0.57 6.87
C MET A 53 4.82 0.48 5.90
N ASN A 54 4.61 -0.24 4.80
CA ASN A 54 5.64 -0.52 3.81
C ASN A 54 5.12 -0.27 2.40
N TRP A 55 6.04 0.08 1.50
CA TRP A 55 5.84 -0.01 0.06
C TRP A 55 6.76 -1.10 -0.49
N ILE A 56 6.20 -1.94 -1.33
CA ILE A 56 6.88 -3.02 -2.02
C ILE A 56 6.52 -2.90 -3.49
N ARG A 57 7.45 -3.24 -4.39
CA ARG A 57 7.15 -3.25 -5.82
C ARG A 57 7.56 -4.56 -6.45
N GLN A 58 6.96 -4.86 -7.58
CA GLN A 58 7.33 -6.01 -8.41
C GLN A 58 7.38 -5.57 -9.85
N ALA A 59 8.60 -5.56 -10.42
CA ALA A 59 8.83 -5.30 -11.84
C ALA A 59 8.42 -6.53 -12.66
N PRO A 60 8.06 -6.34 -13.94
CA PRO A 60 7.65 -7.45 -14.79
C PRO A 60 8.71 -8.55 -14.83
N GLY A 61 8.27 -9.80 -14.55
CA GLY A 61 9.14 -10.98 -14.55
C GLY A 61 10.16 -11.05 -13.43
N LYS A 62 10.08 -10.18 -12.43
CA LYS A 62 11.02 -10.14 -11.31
C LYS A 62 10.33 -10.41 -9.99
N GLY A 63 11.11 -10.59 -8.92
CA GLY A 63 10.59 -10.82 -7.59
C GLY A 63 10.13 -9.53 -6.90
N LEU A 64 9.55 -9.70 -5.73
CA LEU A 64 9.15 -8.58 -4.88
C LEU A 64 10.40 -7.86 -4.36
N GLU A 65 10.36 -6.53 -4.40
CA GLU A 65 11.42 -5.67 -3.86
C GLU A 65 10.82 -4.74 -2.83
N TRP A 66 11.28 -4.83 -1.57
CA TRP A 66 10.93 -3.85 -0.56
C TRP A 66 11.64 -2.53 -0.88
N ILE A 67 10.90 -1.42 -0.86
CA ILE A 67 11.47 -0.11 -1.21
C ILE A 67 11.40 0.92 -0.10
N SER A 68 10.42 0.86 0.81
CA SER A 68 10.30 1.88 1.84
C SER A 68 9.46 1.42 3.01
N ALA A 69 9.78 1.93 4.19
CA ALA A 69 9.00 1.72 5.41
C ALA A 69 8.89 3.00 6.22
N ILE A 70 7.83 3.10 7.00
CA ILE A 70 7.58 4.21 7.91
C ILE A 70 7.02 3.65 9.22
N ASN A 71 7.51 4.16 10.35
CA ASN A 71 7.01 3.74 11.65
C ASN A 71 5.62 4.32 11.93
N SER A 72 5.06 3.96 13.08
CA SER A 72 3.64 4.23 13.41
C SER A 72 3.28 5.72 13.39
N ASP A 73 4.15 6.58 13.92
CA ASP A 73 3.88 8.01 14.03
C ASP A 73 4.53 8.84 12.91
N GLY A 74 5.24 8.20 11.99
CA GLY A 74 5.88 8.88 10.88
C GLY A 74 7.22 9.54 11.20
N SER A 75 7.76 9.36 12.40
CA SER A 75 9.01 10.00 12.81
C SER A 75 10.24 9.34 12.21
N SER A 76 10.16 8.10 11.74
CA SER A 76 11.27 7.36 11.17
C SER A 76 10.87 6.77 9.83
N THR A 77 11.72 6.97 8.82
CA THR A 77 11.53 6.45 7.47
C THR A 77 12.77 5.71 7.01
N TYR A 78 12.55 4.71 6.15
CA TYR A 78 13.61 3.81 5.65
C TYR A 78 13.41 3.57 4.18
N TYR A 79 14.50 3.45 3.44
CA TYR A 79 14.48 3.30 1.98
C TYR A 79 15.51 2.28 1.51
N ALA A 80 15.17 1.54 0.47
CA ALA A 80 16.14 0.76 -0.28
C ALA A 80 17.08 1.71 -1.05
N ASP A 81 18.31 1.26 -1.28
CA ASP A 81 19.31 2.08 -1.99
C ASP A 81 18.84 2.47 -3.39
N SER A 82 18.05 1.61 -4.04
CA SER A 82 17.53 1.86 -5.40
C SER A 82 16.63 3.08 -5.49
N VAL A 83 16.05 3.55 -4.38
CA VAL A 83 15.10 4.67 -4.39
C VAL A 83 15.51 5.83 -3.50
N LYS A 84 16.57 5.70 -2.71
CA LYS A 84 17.06 6.76 -1.82
C LYS A 84 17.31 8.06 -2.59
N GLY A 85 16.84 9.15 -1.99
CA GLY A 85 16.98 10.49 -2.57
C GLY A 85 15.98 10.82 -3.67
N ARG A 86 15.20 9.84 -4.13
CA ARG A 86 14.20 10.04 -5.17
C ARG A 86 12.77 9.84 -4.66
N PHE A 87 12.58 8.90 -3.75
CA PHE A 87 11.27 8.56 -3.21
C PHE A 87 11.16 9.01 -1.76
N THR A 88 9.96 9.44 -1.37
CA THR A 88 9.65 9.87 0.00
C THR A 88 8.36 9.21 0.45
N ILE A 89 8.44 8.44 1.54
CA ILE A 89 7.29 7.85 2.19
C ILE A 89 6.75 8.82 3.25
N SER A 90 5.45 8.90 3.37
CA SER A 90 4.78 9.69 4.42
C SER A 90 3.44 9.06 4.75
N ARG A 91 2.82 9.51 5.82
CA ARG A 91 1.50 9.03 6.24
C ARG A 91 0.70 10.14 6.88
N ASP A 92 -0.61 10.03 6.79
CA ASP A 92 -1.58 10.86 7.49
C ASP A 92 -2.48 9.94 8.31
N ASN A 93 -2.19 9.84 9.60
CA ASN A 93 -2.92 8.93 10.47
C ASN A 93 -4.38 9.35 10.67
N GLY A 94 -4.67 10.64 10.56
CA GLY A 94 -6.05 11.14 10.62
C GLY A 94 -6.90 10.73 9.42
N LYS A 95 -6.25 10.48 8.28
CA LYS A 95 -6.92 10.05 7.04
C LYS A 95 -6.72 8.57 6.75
N ASN A 96 -6.03 7.83 7.61
CA ASN A 96 -5.70 6.42 7.39
C ASN A 96 -5.04 6.19 6.03
N THR A 97 -4.12 7.06 5.65
CA THR A 97 -3.53 7.05 4.31
C THR A 97 -2.02 7.04 4.38
N LEU A 98 -1.43 6.17 3.58
CA LEU A 98 0.01 6.07 3.33
C LEU A 98 0.31 6.68 1.96
N TYR A 99 1.43 7.38 1.83
CA TYR A 99 1.83 8.03 0.58
C TYR A 99 3.22 7.60 0.16
N LEU A 100 3.46 7.62 -1.15
CA LEU A 100 4.78 7.50 -1.73
C LEU A 100 4.94 8.57 -2.80
N GLN A 101 5.76 9.57 -2.52
CA GLN A 101 6.14 10.58 -3.51
C GLN A 101 7.33 10.06 -4.29
N MET A 102 7.17 9.89 -5.57
CA MET A 102 8.22 9.41 -6.47
C MET A 102 8.66 10.54 -7.38
N SER A 103 9.95 10.81 -7.43
CA SER A 103 10.52 11.82 -8.32
C SER A 103 11.68 11.25 -9.12
N SER A 104 12.07 11.96 -10.18
CA SER A 104 13.15 11.51 -11.07
C SER A 104 12.96 10.07 -11.52
N LEU A 105 11.76 9.74 -11.98
CA LEU A 105 11.38 8.38 -12.35
C LEU A 105 12.20 7.88 -13.53
N ARG A 106 12.52 6.59 -13.48
CA ARG A 106 13.34 5.87 -14.46
C ARG A 106 12.56 4.71 -15.04
N PRO A 107 12.89 4.24 -16.26
CA PRO A 107 12.24 3.05 -16.82
C PRO A 107 12.28 1.83 -15.89
N GLU A 108 13.36 1.63 -15.15
CA GLU A 108 13.49 0.54 -14.19
C GLU A 108 12.60 0.68 -12.96
N ASP A 109 11.93 1.81 -12.76
CA ASP A 109 10.90 1.98 -11.73
C ASP A 109 9.54 1.42 -12.15
N THR A 110 9.41 0.99 -13.40
CA THR A 110 8.20 0.34 -13.90
C THR A 110 7.92 -0.92 -13.10
N ALA A 111 6.78 -0.95 -12.42
CA ALA A 111 6.40 -2.07 -11.55
C ALA A 111 4.96 -1.91 -11.08
N MET A 112 4.42 -2.99 -10.54
CA MET A 112 3.26 -2.93 -9.68
C MET A 112 3.73 -2.52 -8.28
N TYR A 113 3.09 -1.51 -7.69
CA TYR A 113 3.43 -1.01 -6.36
C TYR A 113 2.34 -1.40 -5.37
N TYR A 114 2.75 -2.05 -4.30
CA TYR A 114 1.86 -2.54 -3.24
C TYR A 114 2.17 -1.84 -1.95
N CYS A 115 1.12 -1.52 -1.17
CA CYS A 115 1.31 -1.18 0.22
C CYS A 115 1.03 -2.40 1.10
N ALA A 116 1.76 -2.52 2.22
CA ALA A 116 1.62 -3.63 3.12
C ALA A 116 1.72 -3.15 4.57
N ARG A 117 0.88 -3.73 5.42
CA ARG A 117 0.91 -3.46 6.85
C ARG A 117 2.15 -4.12 7.47
N GLY A 118 2.73 -3.49 8.48
CA GLY A 118 3.83 -4.07 9.26
C GLY A 118 3.48 -5.45 9.77
N GLY A 119 4.46 -6.37 9.74
CA GLY A 119 4.22 -7.78 10.05
C GLY A 119 3.65 -8.58 8.88
N TRP A 120 3.47 -7.94 7.71
CA TRP A 120 2.98 -8.59 6.47
C TRP A 120 1.57 -9.19 6.62
N LEU A 121 0.75 -8.63 7.50
CA LEU A 121 -0.61 -9.10 7.79
C LEU A 121 -1.68 -8.36 7.00
N GLY A 122 -1.37 -7.94 5.81
CA GLY A 122 -2.30 -7.26 4.91
C GLY A 122 -1.55 -6.58 3.79
N TRP A 123 -2.03 -6.80 2.55
CA TRP A 123 -1.46 -6.26 1.32
C TRP A 123 -2.57 -5.72 0.46
N GLY A 124 -2.31 -4.67 -0.28
CA GLY A 124 -3.21 -4.18 -1.30
C GLY A 124 -3.12 -4.99 -2.60
N ALA A 125 -4.00 -4.69 -3.55
CA ALA A 125 -4.00 -5.31 -4.87
C ALA A 125 -2.97 -4.68 -5.82
N GLY A 126 -2.42 -3.53 -5.44
CA GLY A 126 -1.37 -2.84 -6.19
C GLY A 126 -1.88 -1.76 -7.14
N THR A 127 -0.99 -0.86 -7.51
CA THR A 127 -1.23 0.15 -8.55
C THR A 127 -0.05 0.13 -9.52
N LEU A 128 -0.35 0.13 -10.82
CA LEU A 128 0.68 -0.01 -11.85
C LEU A 128 1.31 1.34 -12.19
N VAL A 129 2.64 1.38 -12.16
CA VAL A 129 3.42 2.52 -12.64
C VAL A 129 4.25 2.08 -13.82
N THR A 130 4.08 2.76 -14.95
CA THR A 130 4.87 2.52 -16.16
C THR A 130 5.64 3.80 -16.51
N VAL A 131 6.95 3.70 -16.58
CA VAL A 131 7.83 4.82 -16.93
C VAL A 131 8.44 4.52 -18.29
N SER A 132 8.01 5.28 -19.30
CA SER A 132 8.41 5.03 -20.68
C SER A 132 8.42 6.33 -21.47
N SER A 133 9.47 6.50 -22.29
CA SER A 133 9.58 7.60 -23.23
C SER A 133 8.85 7.33 -24.55
N ALA A 134 8.36 6.12 -24.75
CA ALA A 134 7.67 5.72 -25.98
C ALA A 134 6.26 6.29 -26.09
#